data_a32099a70a4c31507aa39fe19cf28273
#
_entry.id   a32099a70a4c31507aa39fe19cf28273
#
_cell.length_a   1.000
_cell.length_b   1.000
_cell.length_c   1.000
_cell.angle_alpha   90.00
_cell.angle_beta   90.00
_cell.angle_gamma   90.00
#
_symmetry.space_group_name_H-M   'P 1'
#
loop_
_entity.id
_entity.type
_entity.pdbx_description
1 polymer ?
#
loop_
_entity_poly.entity_id
_entity_poly.type
_entity_poly.pdbx_seq_one_letter_code
_entity_poly.pdbx_strand_id
1 'polypeptide(L)'
;VVLLDNGRLKMLKDPQFREALTCLKCGTCLNVCPVFRELSGLIWGYVYVGGIGAIWTSFIHGFEKAAPLAFTCLLCGRCKSVCPMEIDIPVMVLKLRKMLIEAGYIPPPIESIAKNVEVYGNPYGAREKIE
;
A
#
# COMPACT_ATOMS: atom_id res chain seq x y z
N VAL A 1 28.89 -14.18 13.68
CA VAL A 1 27.42 -14.07 13.64
C VAL A 1 27.08 -12.67 13.13
N VAL A 2 26.22 -12.58 12.12
CA VAL A 2 25.72 -11.30 11.57
C VAL A 2 24.25 -11.20 11.90
N LEU A 3 23.83 -10.14 12.60
CA LEU A 3 22.44 -9.83 12.92
C LEU A 3 21.94 -8.72 11.98
N LEU A 4 20.95 -9.03 11.14
CA LEU A 4 20.36 -8.10 10.18
C LEU A 4 18.96 -7.71 10.64
N ASP A 5 18.76 -6.50 11.13
CA ASP A 5 17.44 -5.95 11.46
C ASP A 5 16.72 -5.40 10.23
N ASN A 6 17.34 -4.44 9.54
CA ASN A 6 16.81 -3.78 8.33
C ASN A 6 15.32 -3.39 8.48
N GLY A 7 14.96 -2.71 9.57
CA GLY A 7 13.61 -2.20 9.82
C GLY A 7 12.59 -3.21 10.39
N ARG A 8 12.97 -4.48 10.57
CA ARG A 8 12.06 -5.54 11.05
C ARG A 8 11.64 -5.33 12.50
N LEU A 9 12.55 -4.88 13.37
CA LEU A 9 12.20 -4.56 14.76
C LEU A 9 11.20 -3.39 14.84
N LYS A 10 11.31 -2.41 13.96
CA LYS A 10 10.33 -1.32 13.87
C LYS A 10 8.97 -1.85 13.46
N MET A 11 8.91 -2.71 12.45
CA MET A 11 7.67 -3.37 11.99
C MET A 11 7.05 -4.26 13.09
N LEU A 12 7.89 -5.01 13.84
CA LEU A 12 7.44 -5.88 14.92
C LEU A 12 6.74 -5.12 16.05
N LYS A 13 7.21 -3.91 16.36
CA LYS A 13 6.62 -3.06 17.41
C LYS A 13 5.24 -2.50 17.04
N ASP A 14 4.89 -2.46 15.76
CA ASP A 14 3.57 -1.99 15.32
C ASP A 14 2.58 -3.16 15.27
N PRO A 15 1.53 -3.14 16.10
CA PRO A 15 0.56 -4.25 16.19
C PRO A 15 -0.14 -4.57 14.88
N GLN A 16 -0.28 -3.61 13.97
CA GLN A 16 -0.96 -3.79 12.69
C GLN A 16 -0.03 -4.25 11.56
N PHE A 17 1.27 -3.96 11.66
CA PHE A 17 2.23 -4.33 10.62
C PHE A 17 3.06 -5.56 10.96
N ARG A 18 3.12 -5.96 12.24
CA ARG A 18 3.89 -7.14 12.66
C ARG A 18 3.50 -8.43 11.95
N GLU A 19 2.22 -8.57 11.54
CA GLU A 19 1.77 -9.73 10.76
C GLU A 19 2.49 -9.86 9.42
N ALA A 20 2.95 -8.76 8.83
CA ALA A 20 3.73 -8.81 7.59
C ALA A 20 5.04 -9.60 7.74
N LEU A 21 5.56 -9.74 8.98
CA LEU A 21 6.76 -10.52 9.27
C LEU A 21 6.55 -12.03 9.14
N THR A 22 5.31 -12.51 9.22
CA THR A 22 4.96 -13.93 9.03
C THR A 22 4.90 -14.33 7.55
N CYS A 23 5.10 -13.37 6.64
CA CYS A 23 5.01 -13.60 5.20
C CYS A 23 6.04 -14.64 4.72
N LEU A 24 5.57 -15.75 4.18
CA LEU A 24 6.40 -16.82 3.60
C LEU A 24 7.03 -16.44 2.26
N LYS A 25 6.68 -15.28 1.68
CA LYS A 25 7.11 -14.83 0.35
C LYS A 25 6.77 -15.82 -0.77
N CYS A 26 5.68 -16.58 -0.62
CA CYS A 26 5.23 -17.60 -1.58
C CYS A 26 4.70 -17.04 -2.91
N GLY A 27 4.38 -15.72 -2.97
CA GLY A 27 3.92 -15.07 -4.19
C GLY A 27 2.45 -15.31 -4.57
N THR A 28 1.70 -16.14 -3.84
CA THR A 28 0.30 -16.48 -4.18
C THR A 28 -0.59 -15.22 -4.28
N CYS A 29 -0.37 -14.24 -3.44
CA CYS A 29 -1.08 -12.96 -3.48
C CYS A 29 -0.86 -12.17 -4.77
N LEU A 30 0.28 -12.36 -5.45
CA LEU A 30 0.59 -11.71 -6.73
C LEU A 30 -0.19 -12.34 -7.88
N ASN A 31 -0.37 -13.66 -7.86
CA ASN A 31 -1.09 -14.40 -8.91
C ASN A 31 -2.55 -13.93 -9.06
N VAL A 32 -3.18 -13.54 -7.96
CA VAL A 32 -4.59 -13.09 -7.95
C VAL A 32 -4.74 -11.58 -7.98
N CYS A 33 -3.63 -10.85 -7.90
CA CYS A 33 -3.66 -9.39 -7.83
C CYS A 33 -3.91 -8.77 -9.22
N PRO A 34 -5.01 -8.03 -9.42
CA PRO A 34 -5.29 -7.40 -10.70
C PRO A 34 -4.21 -6.37 -11.08
N VAL A 35 -3.73 -5.59 -10.12
CA VAL A 35 -2.67 -4.59 -10.38
C VAL A 35 -1.36 -5.25 -10.81
N PHE A 36 -0.96 -6.33 -10.13
CA PHE A 36 0.28 -7.02 -10.48
C PHE A 36 0.21 -7.69 -11.85
N ARG A 37 -0.95 -8.21 -12.23
CA ARG A 37 -1.16 -8.84 -13.55
C ARG A 37 -1.04 -7.86 -14.70
N GLU A 38 -1.46 -6.60 -14.50
CA GLU A 38 -1.41 -5.56 -15.55
C GLU A 38 -0.05 -4.82 -15.56
N LEU A 39 0.49 -4.49 -14.40
CA LEU A 39 1.67 -3.62 -14.29
C LEU A 39 2.97 -4.38 -14.06
N SER A 40 2.92 -5.66 -13.68
CA SER A 40 4.05 -6.48 -13.24
C SER A 40 4.82 -5.89 -12.05
N GLY A 41 5.87 -6.59 -11.60
CA GLY A 41 6.73 -6.13 -10.52
C GLY A 41 7.69 -5.00 -10.90
N LEU A 42 7.84 -4.72 -12.20
CA LEU A 42 8.69 -3.62 -12.68
C LEU A 42 8.08 -2.25 -12.40
N ILE A 43 6.75 -2.13 -12.54
CA ILE A 43 6.03 -0.86 -12.34
C ILE A 43 5.44 -0.82 -10.93
N TRP A 44 4.85 -1.94 -10.48
CA TRP A 44 4.24 -2.03 -9.16
C TRP A 44 5.11 -2.84 -8.19
N GLY A 45 6.29 -2.34 -7.94
CA GLY A 45 7.27 -2.90 -7.04
C GLY A 45 8.47 -1.98 -6.85
N TYR A 46 9.31 -2.33 -5.90
CA TYR A 46 10.65 -1.79 -5.70
C TYR A 46 11.59 -2.98 -5.49
N VAL A 47 12.12 -3.21 -4.28
CA VAL A 47 12.78 -4.47 -3.95
C VAL A 47 11.75 -5.55 -3.65
N TYR A 48 10.63 -5.15 -3.05
CA TYR A 48 9.48 -6.01 -2.79
C TYR A 48 8.31 -5.57 -3.65
N VAL A 49 7.50 -6.53 -4.11
CA VAL A 49 6.41 -6.30 -5.07
C VAL A 49 5.04 -6.53 -4.45
N GLY A 50 4.02 -5.91 -5.05
CA GLY A 50 2.64 -6.08 -4.64
C GLY A 50 2.24 -5.32 -3.38
N GLY A 51 1.03 -5.58 -2.87
CA GLY A 51 0.53 -4.93 -1.67
C GLY A 51 1.36 -5.21 -0.43
N ILE A 52 1.80 -6.46 -0.22
CA ILE A 52 2.72 -6.81 0.85
C ILE A 52 4.08 -6.12 0.66
N GLY A 53 4.51 -5.95 -0.59
CA GLY A 53 5.73 -5.24 -0.94
C GLY A 53 5.69 -3.77 -0.57
N ALA A 54 4.54 -3.09 -0.72
CA ALA A 54 4.36 -1.71 -0.28
C ALA A 54 4.62 -1.56 1.23
N ILE A 55 4.13 -2.52 2.02
CA ILE A 55 4.34 -2.55 3.48
C ILE A 55 5.83 -2.72 3.79
N TRP A 56 6.48 -3.74 3.24
CA TRP A 56 7.91 -3.98 3.46
C TRP A 56 8.76 -2.78 3.02
N THR A 57 8.46 -2.19 1.86
CA THR A 57 9.18 -1.04 1.33
C THR A 57 9.11 0.16 2.28
N SER A 58 7.95 0.41 2.91
CA SER A 58 7.80 1.54 3.82
C SER A 58 8.72 1.47 5.06
N PHE A 59 8.97 0.28 5.57
CA PHE A 59 9.83 0.07 6.74
C PHE A 59 11.32 0.00 6.39
N ILE A 60 11.66 -0.45 5.19
CA ILE A 60 13.05 -0.73 4.77
C ILE A 60 13.61 0.41 3.93
N HIS A 61 12.82 0.95 2.98
CA HIS A 61 13.27 1.93 1.99
C HIS A 61 12.61 3.31 2.15
N GLY A 62 11.68 3.44 3.11
CA GLY A 62 11.03 4.70 3.42
C GLY A 62 9.76 4.98 2.63
N PHE A 63 9.07 6.05 3.03
CA PHE A 63 7.74 6.42 2.53
C PHE A 63 7.75 6.89 1.08
N GLU A 64 8.80 7.58 0.65
CA GLU A 64 8.94 8.03 -0.74
C GLU A 64 8.79 6.86 -1.73
N LYS A 65 9.46 5.74 -1.46
CA LYS A 65 9.42 4.55 -2.32
C LYS A 65 8.15 3.72 -2.12
N ALA A 66 7.54 3.80 -0.95
CA ALA A 66 6.32 3.04 -0.63
C ALA A 66 5.05 3.73 -1.15
N ALA A 67 5.01 5.06 -1.25
CA ALA A 67 3.81 5.81 -1.62
C ALA A 67 3.24 5.39 -2.99
N PRO A 68 4.01 5.32 -4.08
CA PRO A 68 3.47 4.88 -5.37
C PRO A 68 2.84 3.49 -5.27
N LEU A 69 3.48 2.55 -4.55
CA LEU A 69 3.00 1.18 -4.40
C LEU A 69 1.71 1.13 -3.59
N ALA A 70 1.65 1.85 -2.48
CA ALA A 70 0.50 1.88 -1.61
C ALA A 70 -0.73 2.49 -2.29
N PHE A 71 -0.56 3.60 -3.03
CA PHE A 71 -1.68 4.28 -3.70
C PHE A 71 -2.15 3.58 -4.98
N THR A 72 -1.33 2.76 -5.61
CA THR A 72 -1.73 1.95 -6.77
C THR A 72 -2.55 0.71 -6.35
N CYS A 73 -2.47 0.26 -5.10
CA CYS A 73 -3.25 -0.88 -4.61
C CYS A 73 -4.77 -0.59 -4.68
N LEU A 74 -5.55 -1.49 -5.30
CA LEU A 74 -7.01 -1.35 -5.40
C LEU A 74 -7.77 -1.71 -4.11
N LEU A 75 -7.10 -2.19 -3.06
CA LEU A 75 -7.71 -2.68 -1.81
C LEU A 75 -8.77 -3.77 -2.03
N CYS A 76 -8.70 -4.52 -3.13
CA CYS A 76 -9.73 -5.47 -3.56
C CYS A 76 -9.88 -6.73 -2.68
N GLY A 77 -8.98 -6.97 -1.74
CA GLY A 77 -9.04 -8.08 -0.77
C GLY A 77 -8.58 -9.45 -1.29
N ARG A 78 -8.39 -9.65 -2.60
CA ARG A 78 -8.02 -10.96 -3.16
C ARG A 78 -6.75 -11.55 -2.56
N CYS A 79 -5.76 -10.71 -2.25
CA CYS A 79 -4.51 -11.16 -1.63
C CYS A 79 -4.71 -11.75 -0.23
N LYS A 80 -5.70 -11.26 0.53
CA LYS A 80 -6.06 -11.81 1.85
C LYS A 80 -6.69 -13.20 1.70
N SER A 81 -7.63 -13.36 0.76
CA SER A 81 -8.39 -14.62 0.59
C SER A 81 -7.54 -15.82 0.19
N VAL A 82 -6.35 -15.59 -0.38
CA VAL A 82 -5.44 -16.67 -0.82
C VAL A 82 -4.17 -16.77 0.03
N CYS A 83 -4.04 -15.94 1.04
CA CYS A 83 -2.84 -15.92 1.87
C CYS A 83 -2.82 -17.12 2.83
N PRO A 84 -1.83 -18.03 2.75
CA PRO A 84 -1.75 -19.17 3.65
C PRO A 84 -1.45 -18.78 5.10
N MET A 85 -0.96 -17.54 5.31
CA MET A 85 -0.69 -16.97 6.64
C MET A 85 -1.79 -16.00 7.09
N GLU A 86 -2.91 -15.91 6.34
CA GLU A 86 -4.08 -15.08 6.64
C GLU A 86 -3.78 -13.59 6.86
N ILE A 87 -2.67 -13.09 6.27
CA ILE A 87 -2.24 -11.70 6.43
C ILE A 87 -3.25 -10.74 5.81
N ASP A 88 -3.75 -9.78 6.59
CA ASP A 88 -4.68 -8.76 6.11
C ASP A 88 -3.98 -7.60 5.41
N ILE A 89 -3.42 -7.90 4.22
CA ILE A 89 -2.69 -6.93 3.41
C ILE A 89 -3.53 -5.66 3.10
N PRO A 90 -4.82 -5.75 2.72
CA PRO A 90 -5.63 -4.57 2.43
C PRO A 90 -5.73 -3.58 3.60
N VAL A 91 -5.98 -4.08 4.80
CA VAL A 91 -6.07 -3.24 6.01
C VAL A 91 -4.72 -2.59 6.32
N MET A 92 -3.61 -3.33 6.18
CA MET A 92 -2.28 -2.76 6.35
C MET A 92 -1.97 -1.67 5.32
N VAL A 93 -2.34 -1.87 4.04
CA VAL A 93 -2.14 -0.86 2.99
C VAL A 93 -2.98 0.37 3.27
N LEU A 94 -4.21 0.21 3.75
CA LEU A 94 -5.08 1.34 4.13
C LEU A 94 -4.46 2.16 5.27
N LYS A 95 -3.94 1.49 6.31
CA LYS A 95 -3.20 2.16 7.39
C LYS A 95 -1.95 2.86 6.87
N LEU A 96 -1.20 2.18 6.00
CA LEU A 96 0.00 2.77 5.39
C LEU A 96 -0.34 4.06 4.63
N ARG A 97 -1.43 4.07 3.85
CA ARG A 97 -1.90 5.29 3.17
C ARG A 97 -2.16 6.44 4.15
N LYS A 98 -2.81 6.15 5.27
CA LYS A 98 -3.03 7.16 6.32
C LYS A 98 -1.69 7.75 6.80
N MET A 99 -0.73 6.90 7.14
CA MET A 99 0.60 7.35 7.56
C MET A 99 1.34 8.15 6.48
N LEU A 100 1.20 7.76 5.22
CA LEU A 100 1.78 8.47 4.08
C LEU A 100 1.18 9.86 3.91
N ILE A 101 -0.14 10.00 4.04
CA ILE A 101 -0.84 11.29 3.97
C ILE A 101 -0.40 12.20 5.12
N GLU A 102 -0.36 11.70 6.35
CA GLU A 102 0.09 12.42 7.54
C GLU A 102 1.55 12.90 7.41
N ALA A 103 2.38 12.14 6.68
CA ALA A 103 3.77 12.48 6.40
C ALA A 103 3.97 13.33 5.13
N GLY A 104 2.90 13.72 4.43
CA GLY A 104 2.96 14.54 3.22
C GLY A 104 3.31 13.80 1.92
N TYR A 105 3.29 12.46 1.92
CA TYR A 105 3.55 11.63 0.74
C TYR A 105 2.26 11.24 0.02
N ILE A 106 1.48 12.23 -0.40
CA ILE A 106 0.27 12.01 -1.18
C ILE A 106 0.52 12.32 -2.66
N PRO A 107 0.11 11.44 -3.61
CA PRO A 107 0.18 11.79 -5.02
C PRO A 107 -0.68 13.00 -5.36
N PRO A 108 -0.14 14.02 -6.09
CA PRO A 108 -0.86 15.28 -6.36
C PRO A 108 -2.25 15.11 -7.00
N PRO A 109 -2.48 14.15 -7.92
CA PRO A 109 -3.82 13.92 -8.46
C PRO A 109 -4.84 13.49 -7.41
N ILE A 110 -4.42 12.66 -6.43
CA ILE A 110 -5.29 12.19 -5.35
C ILE A 110 -5.62 13.33 -4.40
N GLU A 111 -4.64 14.17 -4.08
CA GLU A 111 -4.85 15.35 -3.25
C GLU A 111 -5.82 16.34 -3.89
N SER A 112 -5.70 16.59 -5.20
CA SER A 112 -6.61 17.48 -5.92
C SER A 112 -8.04 16.95 -5.96
N ILE A 113 -8.22 15.64 -6.17
CA ILE A 113 -9.53 14.98 -6.13
C ILE A 113 -10.14 15.13 -4.73
N ALA A 114 -9.38 14.86 -3.67
CA ALA A 114 -9.86 14.99 -2.30
C ALA A 114 -10.33 16.42 -1.98
N LYS A 115 -9.54 17.43 -2.34
CA LYS A 115 -9.91 18.86 -2.19
C LYS A 115 -11.16 19.20 -2.99
N ASN A 116 -11.29 18.72 -4.22
CA ASN A 116 -12.48 18.95 -5.04
C ASN A 116 -13.74 18.35 -4.42
N VAL A 117 -13.64 17.13 -3.88
CA VAL A 117 -14.77 16.48 -3.20
C VAL A 117 -15.17 17.26 -1.95
N GLU A 118 -14.20 17.74 -1.18
CA GLU A 118 -14.46 18.53 0.04
C GLU A 118 -15.15 19.86 -0.28
N VAL A 119 -14.67 20.60 -1.30
CA VAL A 119 -15.13 21.96 -1.62
C VAL A 119 -16.39 21.94 -2.50
N TYR A 120 -16.45 21.07 -3.51
CA TYR A 120 -17.47 21.07 -4.54
C TYR A 120 -18.43 19.88 -4.47
N GLY A 121 -18.15 18.88 -3.62
CA GLY A 121 -18.94 17.65 -3.54
C GLY A 121 -18.75 16.70 -4.73
N ASN A 122 -17.79 16.98 -5.62
CA ASN A 122 -17.46 16.13 -6.76
C ASN A 122 -15.96 16.12 -7.06
N PRO A 123 -15.40 15.07 -7.68
CA PRO A 123 -13.97 14.91 -7.92
C PRO A 123 -13.39 15.85 -9.00
N TYR A 124 -14.25 16.45 -9.83
CA TYR A 124 -13.83 17.24 -11.00
C TYR A 124 -13.70 18.74 -10.71
N GLY A 125 -14.16 19.21 -9.56
CA GLY A 125 -14.17 20.63 -9.19
C GLY A 125 -15.21 21.46 -9.96
N ALA A 126 -16.19 20.81 -10.59
CA ALA A 126 -17.29 21.49 -11.26
C ALA A 126 -18.16 22.19 -10.23
N ARG A 127 -18.48 23.49 -10.46
CA ARG A 127 -19.33 24.29 -9.56
C ARG A 127 -20.80 23.94 -9.67
N GLU A 128 -21.23 23.37 -10.78
CA GLU A 128 -22.59 22.91 -11.00
C GLU A 128 -22.73 21.47 -10.52
N LYS A 129 -23.75 21.22 -9.71
CA LYS A 129 -24.15 19.84 -9.39
C LYS A 129 -24.63 19.20 -10.68
N ILE A 130 -24.02 18.07 -11.05
CA ILE A 130 -24.56 17.20 -12.08
C ILE A 130 -25.80 16.56 -11.45
N GLU A 131 -26.99 17.03 -11.85
CA GLU A 131 -28.27 16.41 -11.50
C GLU A 131 -28.42 15.06 -12.18
#